data_4b1ac1693405263c6217cd8883a22814
#
_entry.id   4b1ac1693405263c6217cd8883a22814
#
_cell.length_a   1.000
_cell.length_b   1.000
_cell.length_c   1.000
_cell.angle_alpha   90.00
_cell.angle_beta   90.00
_cell.angle_gamma   90.00
#
_symmetry.space_group_name_H-M   'P 1'
#
loop_
_entity.id
_entity.type
_entity.pdbx_description
1 polymer ?
#
loop_
_entity_poly.entity_id
_entity_poly.type
_entity_poly.pdbx_seq_one_letter_code
_entity_poly.pdbx_strand_id
1 'polypeptide(L)'
;MKKFLLSIFTLTATLTHAQNIFQDSFASYNSNAQLSGQGTWTNNSSSPGGLGPCAGAICQNARVVDQNIAASGYGSSTKAFSLTPDSDGCGRGFTPFTSNGNLYVGMVINISGFTVGTSTDFFRVLSGGNFTTTFRMLVQPTSGSTYSIGIRKGDTGNPTVYTANSYNYGTDYLLIFKYTQAAGVNDDTITLYANANYAAGESGNTASATNFAGNDQSGNIDRMSFRQNAGPAGMPTGKVSLVSVATTWETLTFNLSNNEFNRNTFAISSNEVNNGVLNIKSGITIENAILSIYDIQGRKIDTKTISLVENINDVAINPVHNSGVYIVEITSGSNQRFTQKIVVQ
;
A
#
# COMPACT_ATOMS: atom_id res chain seq x y z
N MET A 1 62.30 0.83 6.58
CA MET A 1 60.99 1.45 6.92
C MET A 1 59.92 0.93 5.98
N LYS A 2 59.08 -0.01 6.41
CA LYS A 2 57.99 -0.56 5.62
C LYS A 2 56.75 0.34 5.83
N LYS A 3 56.27 0.98 4.78
CA LYS A 3 55.04 1.78 4.81
C LYS A 3 53.83 0.82 4.71
N PHE A 4 53.05 0.74 5.77
CA PHE A 4 51.75 0.07 5.75
C PHE A 4 50.72 1.00 5.08
N LEU A 5 50.16 0.59 3.95
CA LEU A 5 49.05 1.25 3.30
C LEU A 5 47.77 0.73 3.96
N LEU A 6 47.12 1.57 4.76
CA LEU A 6 45.80 1.26 5.36
C LEU A 6 44.72 1.59 4.32
N SER A 7 44.16 0.58 3.66
CA SER A 7 43.02 0.75 2.78
C SER A 7 41.76 0.86 3.64
N ILE A 8 41.18 2.05 3.71
CA ILE A 8 39.87 2.29 4.33
C ILE A 8 38.81 1.86 3.31
N PHE A 9 38.19 0.72 3.54
CA PHE A 9 36.97 0.32 2.83
C PHE A 9 35.77 1.11 3.41
N THR A 10 35.34 2.15 2.71
CA THR A 10 34.06 2.80 3.02
C THR A 10 32.92 1.92 2.53
N LEU A 11 32.30 1.19 3.44
CA LEU A 11 31.05 0.48 3.19
C LEU A 11 29.91 1.51 3.11
N THR A 12 29.56 1.93 1.90
CA THR A 12 28.34 2.73 1.69
C THR A 12 27.12 1.82 1.84
N ALA A 13 26.55 1.78 3.03
CA ALA A 13 25.22 1.21 3.23
C ALA A 13 24.19 2.12 2.53
N THR A 14 23.67 1.69 1.40
CA THR A 14 22.48 2.31 0.79
C THR A 14 21.30 1.99 1.69
N LEU A 15 20.89 2.95 2.51
CA LEU A 15 19.64 2.89 3.24
C LEU A 15 18.49 2.94 2.21
N THR A 16 17.92 1.78 1.88
CA THR A 16 16.64 1.73 1.16
C THR A 16 15.56 2.22 2.11
N HIS A 17 15.14 3.47 1.94
CA HIS A 17 14.02 4.01 2.71
C HIS A 17 12.73 3.30 2.28
N ALA A 18 11.93 2.88 3.25
CA ALA A 18 10.56 2.43 3.03
C ALA A 18 9.79 3.55 2.32
N GLN A 19 9.25 3.29 1.15
CA GLN A 19 8.60 4.29 0.32
C GLN A 19 7.23 3.81 -0.16
N ASN A 20 6.21 4.65 0.03
CA ASN A 20 4.99 4.56 -0.76
C ASN A 20 5.27 5.17 -2.14
N ILE A 21 5.13 4.37 -3.18
CA ILE A 21 5.42 4.76 -4.57
C ILE A 21 4.19 5.38 -5.23
N PHE A 22 3.00 4.86 -4.87
CA PHE A 22 1.73 5.27 -5.46
C PHE A 22 0.56 4.92 -4.56
N GLN A 23 -0.43 5.80 -4.50
CA GLN A 23 -1.72 5.55 -3.85
C GLN A 23 -2.86 6.21 -4.62
N ASP A 24 -3.98 5.50 -4.75
CA ASP A 24 -5.23 6.05 -5.28
C ASP A 24 -6.44 5.38 -4.61
N SER A 25 -7.23 6.18 -3.90
CA SER A 25 -8.50 5.74 -3.29
C SER A 25 -9.71 6.05 -4.15
N PHE A 26 -9.52 6.72 -5.29
CA PHE A 26 -10.56 7.26 -6.18
C PHE A 26 -11.50 8.28 -5.53
N ALA A 27 -11.37 8.58 -4.24
CA ALA A 27 -12.30 9.42 -3.47
C ALA A 27 -12.43 10.86 -4.02
N SER A 28 -11.38 11.39 -4.63
CA SER A 28 -11.35 12.75 -5.20
C SER A 28 -11.93 12.85 -6.62
N TYR A 29 -12.27 11.71 -7.26
CA TYR A 29 -12.72 11.70 -8.65
C TYR A 29 -14.24 11.91 -8.78
N ASN A 30 -14.68 12.33 -9.96
CA ASN A 30 -16.08 12.53 -10.26
C ASN A 30 -16.81 11.19 -10.44
N SER A 31 -17.90 10.99 -9.70
CA SER A 31 -18.76 9.81 -9.83
C SER A 31 -19.42 9.75 -11.20
N ASN A 32 -19.66 8.54 -11.69
CA ASN A 32 -20.24 8.23 -12.99
C ASN A 32 -19.41 8.73 -14.20
N ALA A 33 -18.24 9.34 -13.97
CA ALA A 33 -17.33 9.73 -15.01
C ALA A 33 -16.34 8.59 -15.31
N GLN A 34 -15.77 8.63 -16.51
CA GLN A 34 -14.71 7.71 -16.91
C GLN A 34 -13.51 7.88 -16.00
N LEU A 35 -12.83 6.78 -15.63
CA LEU A 35 -11.61 6.84 -14.86
C LEU A 35 -10.49 7.46 -15.70
N SER A 36 -10.42 7.13 -16.98
CA SER A 36 -9.47 7.77 -17.91
C SER A 36 -9.67 9.27 -17.98
N GLY A 37 -8.58 10.00 -17.80
CA GLY A 37 -8.59 11.48 -17.74
C GLY A 37 -8.80 12.04 -16.33
N GLN A 38 -9.02 11.19 -15.31
CA GLN A 38 -9.03 11.60 -13.91
C GLN A 38 -7.71 11.22 -13.25
N GLY A 39 -7.14 12.16 -12.50
CA GLY A 39 -5.76 12.01 -12.05
C GLY A 39 -4.81 11.85 -13.23
N THR A 40 -4.02 10.82 -13.27
CA THR A 40 -3.16 10.46 -14.42
C THR A 40 -3.50 9.06 -14.95
N TRP A 41 -4.75 8.60 -14.75
CA TRP A 41 -5.26 7.39 -15.38
C TRP A 41 -5.49 7.64 -16.87
N THR A 42 -5.08 6.68 -17.67
CA THR A 42 -5.18 6.76 -19.15
C THR A 42 -5.86 5.50 -19.69
N ASN A 43 -6.55 5.65 -20.82
CA ASN A 43 -6.97 4.49 -21.59
C ASN A 43 -5.75 3.75 -22.14
N ASN A 44 -5.80 2.44 -22.16
CA ASN A 44 -4.74 1.61 -22.72
C ASN A 44 -4.87 1.44 -24.25
N SER A 45 -5.70 2.25 -24.90
CA SER A 45 -5.99 2.15 -26.33
C SER A 45 -4.82 2.36 -27.28
N SER A 46 -3.75 3.00 -26.79
CA SER A 46 -2.54 3.29 -27.59
C SER A 46 -1.35 2.39 -27.24
N SER A 47 -1.56 1.32 -26.49
CA SER A 47 -0.48 0.48 -26.00
C SER A 47 -0.17 -0.69 -26.91
N PRO A 48 1.10 -0.94 -27.27
CA PRO A 48 1.51 -2.12 -28.03
C PRO A 48 1.24 -3.45 -27.33
N GLY A 49 0.90 -3.43 -26.04
CA GLY A 49 0.65 -4.62 -25.23
C GLY A 49 -0.73 -5.24 -25.34
N GLY A 50 -1.52 -4.91 -26.34
CA GLY A 50 -2.79 -5.59 -26.62
C GLY A 50 -3.95 -5.23 -25.69
N LEU A 51 -3.90 -4.04 -25.09
CA LEU A 51 -5.02 -3.42 -24.40
C LEU A 51 -5.65 -2.37 -25.30
N GLY A 52 -6.03 -2.79 -26.53
CA GLY A 52 -6.68 -1.93 -27.49
C GLY A 52 -8.05 -1.44 -27.03
N PRO A 53 -8.60 -0.39 -27.67
CA PRO A 53 -9.98 -0.01 -27.44
C PRO A 53 -10.88 -1.19 -27.75
N CYS A 54 -11.91 -1.35 -26.97
CA CYS A 54 -12.92 -2.29 -27.36
C CYS A 54 -13.53 -1.84 -28.71
N ALA A 55 -13.65 -2.77 -29.62
CA ALA A 55 -14.17 -2.49 -30.96
C ALA A 55 -15.70 -2.57 -30.91
N GLY A 56 -16.37 -1.42 -30.95
CA GLY A 56 -17.82 -1.35 -31.10
C GLY A 56 -18.51 -0.24 -30.31
N ALA A 57 -19.77 0.02 -30.63
CA ALA A 57 -20.58 1.08 -30.04
C ALA A 57 -21.00 0.84 -28.57
N ILE A 58 -20.63 -0.31 -27.99
CA ILE A 58 -21.06 -0.75 -26.66
C ILE A 58 -19.95 -0.57 -25.61
N CYS A 59 -18.78 -0.11 -26.01
CA CYS A 59 -17.64 0.07 -25.13
C CYS A 59 -17.92 1.14 -24.09
N GLN A 60 -18.01 0.72 -22.84
CA GLN A 60 -18.11 1.63 -21.72
C GLN A 60 -16.73 1.67 -21.04
N ASN A 61 -16.19 2.87 -20.93
CA ASN A 61 -14.96 3.04 -20.17
C ASN A 61 -15.20 2.71 -18.69
N ALA A 62 -14.18 2.18 -18.05
CA ALA A 62 -14.19 2.02 -16.61
C ALA A 62 -14.62 3.31 -15.92
N ARG A 63 -15.63 3.23 -15.05
CA ARG A 63 -16.22 4.41 -14.40
C ARG A 63 -15.91 4.41 -12.91
N VAL A 64 -15.76 5.61 -12.37
CA VAL A 64 -15.79 5.82 -10.94
C VAL A 64 -17.23 5.74 -10.45
N VAL A 65 -17.48 4.98 -9.42
CA VAL A 65 -18.82 4.78 -8.82
C VAL A 65 -18.79 5.09 -7.34
N ASP A 66 -19.89 5.61 -6.81
CA ASP A 66 -20.07 5.79 -5.37
C ASP A 66 -20.26 4.41 -4.72
N GLN A 67 -19.31 4.03 -3.90
CA GLN A 67 -19.27 2.74 -3.24
C GLN A 67 -18.38 2.81 -2.01
N ASN A 68 -18.96 2.56 -0.85
CA ASN A 68 -18.17 2.36 0.34
C ASN A 68 -17.42 1.03 0.22
N ILE A 69 -16.10 1.10 0.35
CA ILE A 69 -15.21 -0.04 0.31
C ILE A 69 -14.16 0.13 1.40
N ALA A 70 -13.86 -0.92 2.15
CA ALA A 70 -12.92 -0.83 3.26
C ALA A 70 -12.21 -2.16 3.52
N ALA A 71 -10.97 -2.05 4.02
CA ALA A 71 -10.25 -3.16 4.60
C ALA A 71 -9.60 -2.71 5.92
N SER A 72 -9.83 -3.47 6.97
CA SER A 72 -9.39 -3.13 8.34
C SER A 72 -7.88 -2.94 8.39
N GLY A 73 -7.45 -1.81 8.99
CA GLY A 73 -6.04 -1.42 9.10
C GLY A 73 -5.41 -0.90 7.80
N TYR A 74 -5.99 -1.21 6.64
CA TYR A 74 -5.47 -0.80 5.33
C TYR A 74 -6.03 0.54 4.86
N GLY A 75 -7.36 0.73 4.92
CA GLY A 75 -8.01 1.97 4.55
C GLY A 75 -9.47 1.84 4.21
N SER A 76 -10.08 2.99 3.87
CA SER A 76 -11.45 3.08 3.40
C SER A 76 -11.60 4.13 2.30
N SER A 77 -12.59 3.95 1.44
CA SER A 77 -12.99 4.93 0.42
C SER A 77 -14.50 4.93 0.24
N THR A 78 -15.04 6.07 -0.14
CA THR A 78 -16.44 6.23 -0.55
C THR A 78 -16.65 6.00 -2.04
N LYS A 79 -15.58 5.72 -2.79
CA LYS A 79 -15.61 5.50 -4.22
C LYS A 79 -14.76 4.31 -4.63
N ALA A 80 -15.16 3.71 -5.72
CA ALA A 80 -14.44 2.63 -6.38
C ALA A 80 -14.47 2.81 -7.89
N PHE A 81 -13.60 2.13 -8.56
CA PHE A 81 -13.65 1.98 -10.01
C PHE A 81 -14.39 0.70 -10.37
N SER A 82 -15.37 0.78 -11.29
CA SER A 82 -16.17 -0.38 -11.70
C SER A 82 -15.43 -1.23 -12.74
N LEU A 83 -15.38 -2.54 -12.47
CA LEU A 83 -15.02 -3.55 -13.46
C LEU A 83 -16.26 -3.87 -14.30
N THR A 84 -16.20 -3.58 -15.59
CA THR A 84 -17.30 -3.82 -16.52
C THR A 84 -16.75 -4.58 -17.72
N PRO A 85 -17.28 -5.76 -18.04
CA PRO A 85 -16.90 -6.48 -19.25
C PRO A 85 -17.06 -5.59 -20.49
N ASP A 86 -16.24 -5.83 -21.49
CA ASP A 86 -16.27 -5.09 -22.77
C ASP A 86 -16.00 -3.58 -22.66
N SER A 87 -15.31 -3.17 -21.62
CA SER A 87 -14.85 -1.79 -21.42
C SER A 87 -13.41 -1.61 -21.85
N ASP A 88 -13.01 -0.36 -22.08
CA ASP A 88 -11.60 -0.01 -22.28
C ASP A 88 -10.81 -0.30 -21.00
N GLY A 89 -9.64 -0.88 -21.16
CA GLY A 89 -8.68 -1.01 -20.07
C GLY A 89 -8.17 0.36 -19.62
N CYS A 90 -7.89 0.49 -18.34
CA CYS A 90 -7.26 1.66 -17.76
C CYS A 90 -5.90 1.34 -17.19
N GLY A 91 -4.95 2.23 -17.39
CA GLY A 91 -3.58 2.11 -16.87
C GLY A 91 -3.12 3.35 -16.17
N ARG A 92 -2.19 3.15 -15.25
CA ARG A 92 -1.53 4.20 -14.48
C ARG A 92 -0.04 3.94 -14.35
N GLY A 93 0.77 4.97 -14.65
CA GLY A 93 2.19 4.97 -14.34
C GLY A 93 2.45 5.35 -12.87
N PHE A 94 3.55 4.89 -12.33
CA PHE A 94 4.06 5.27 -11.01
C PHE A 94 5.59 5.42 -11.06
N THR A 95 6.20 5.94 -10.00
CA THR A 95 7.66 6.06 -9.89
C THR A 95 8.32 4.70 -10.12
N PRO A 96 9.27 4.57 -11.07
CA PRO A 96 9.86 3.29 -11.42
C PRO A 96 10.51 2.59 -10.23
N PHE A 97 10.19 1.32 -10.03
CA PHE A 97 10.93 0.41 -9.19
C PHE A 97 12.06 -0.20 -10.02
N THR A 98 13.29 0.09 -9.64
CA THR A 98 14.49 -0.16 -10.48
C THR A 98 15.54 -1.05 -9.83
N SER A 99 15.29 -1.52 -8.62
CA SER A 99 16.29 -2.27 -7.83
C SER A 99 15.81 -3.66 -7.48
N ASN A 100 16.75 -4.58 -7.27
CA ASN A 100 16.46 -5.85 -6.61
C ASN A 100 15.81 -5.59 -5.25
N GLY A 101 14.84 -6.41 -4.89
CA GLY A 101 14.09 -6.28 -3.64
C GLY A 101 12.60 -6.54 -3.83
N ASN A 102 11.79 -6.00 -2.93
CA ASN A 102 10.37 -6.25 -2.90
C ASN A 102 9.57 -5.05 -3.41
N LEU A 103 8.61 -5.32 -4.28
CA LEU A 103 7.54 -4.40 -4.67
C LEU A 103 6.23 -4.99 -4.18
N TYR A 104 5.49 -4.19 -3.40
CA TYR A 104 4.16 -4.57 -2.93
C TYR A 104 3.11 -3.80 -3.71
N VAL A 105 2.03 -4.49 -4.09
CA VAL A 105 0.85 -3.87 -4.70
C VAL A 105 -0.37 -4.32 -3.90
N GLY A 106 -1.05 -3.38 -3.28
CA GLY A 106 -2.25 -3.61 -2.49
C GLY A 106 -3.48 -3.04 -3.19
N MET A 107 -4.62 -3.72 -3.07
CA MET A 107 -5.93 -3.22 -3.51
C MET A 107 -7.06 -3.94 -2.81
N VAL A 108 -8.21 -3.29 -2.70
CA VAL A 108 -9.45 -3.95 -2.28
C VAL A 108 -10.28 -4.21 -3.51
N ILE A 109 -10.70 -5.47 -3.67
CA ILE A 109 -11.57 -5.90 -4.76
C ILE A 109 -12.91 -6.40 -4.24
N ASN A 110 -13.95 -6.20 -5.04
CA ASN A 110 -15.26 -6.82 -4.88
C ASN A 110 -15.70 -7.36 -6.24
N ILE A 111 -15.50 -8.63 -6.49
CA ILE A 111 -15.99 -9.27 -7.71
C ILE A 111 -17.44 -9.64 -7.49
N SER A 112 -18.35 -9.10 -8.31
CA SER A 112 -19.78 -9.34 -8.19
C SER A 112 -20.29 -10.48 -9.07
N GLY A 113 -19.53 -10.87 -10.08
CA GLY A 113 -19.88 -11.98 -10.96
C GLY A 113 -18.84 -12.22 -12.03
N PHE A 114 -18.87 -13.44 -12.57
CA PHE A 114 -18.09 -13.83 -13.72
C PHE A 114 -18.82 -14.92 -14.49
N THR A 115 -19.05 -14.73 -15.79
CA THR A 115 -19.99 -15.55 -16.57
C THR A 115 -19.34 -16.73 -17.27
N VAL A 116 -18.01 -16.89 -17.25
CA VAL A 116 -17.34 -17.89 -18.09
C VAL A 116 -16.43 -18.80 -17.31
N GLY A 117 -16.49 -20.09 -17.65
CA GLY A 117 -15.66 -21.16 -17.07
C GLY A 117 -14.18 -21.12 -17.44
N THR A 118 -13.68 -20.05 -18.01
CA THR A 118 -12.26 -19.85 -18.32
C THR A 118 -11.66 -18.76 -17.48
N SER A 119 -10.43 -19.01 -17.00
CA SER A 119 -9.65 -18.02 -16.30
C SER A 119 -9.29 -16.84 -17.20
N THR A 120 -9.38 -15.62 -16.66
CA THR A 120 -8.96 -14.41 -17.36
C THR A 120 -8.08 -13.53 -16.51
N ASP A 121 -7.09 -12.86 -17.12
CA ASP A 121 -6.29 -11.85 -16.47
C ASP A 121 -6.94 -10.48 -16.61
N PHE A 122 -7.20 -9.81 -15.51
CA PHE A 122 -7.79 -8.48 -15.52
C PHE A 122 -6.92 -7.41 -14.86
N PHE A 123 -5.87 -7.79 -14.16
CA PHE A 123 -4.91 -6.86 -13.59
C PHE A 123 -3.49 -7.28 -13.97
N ARG A 124 -2.67 -6.29 -14.31
CA ARG A 124 -1.27 -6.47 -14.67
C ARG A 124 -0.40 -5.40 -14.06
N VAL A 125 0.78 -5.78 -13.67
CA VAL A 125 1.90 -4.88 -13.41
C VAL A 125 2.89 -5.04 -14.55
N LEU A 126 3.41 -3.92 -15.06
CA LEU A 126 4.15 -3.86 -16.31
C LEU A 126 5.49 -3.13 -16.09
N SER A 127 6.47 -3.51 -16.88
CA SER A 127 7.70 -2.75 -17.03
C SER A 127 7.54 -1.73 -18.17
N GLY A 128 8.01 -0.49 -17.91
CA GLY A 128 7.89 0.65 -18.81
C GLY A 128 8.59 0.47 -20.15
N GLY A 129 8.25 1.30 -21.09
CA GLY A 129 8.85 1.37 -22.40
C GLY A 129 8.33 0.33 -23.40
N ASN A 130 8.19 -0.94 -23.03
CA ASN A 130 7.74 -2.01 -23.93
C ASN A 130 6.40 -2.64 -23.54
N PHE A 131 5.73 -2.13 -22.48
CA PHE A 131 4.50 -2.73 -21.95
C PHE A 131 4.62 -4.23 -21.61
N THR A 132 5.82 -4.66 -21.27
CA THR A 132 6.09 -6.04 -20.89
C THR A 132 5.44 -6.32 -19.55
N THR A 133 4.67 -7.38 -19.49
CA THR A 133 3.98 -7.74 -18.24
C THR A 133 4.96 -8.38 -17.28
N THR A 134 5.14 -7.80 -16.09
CA THR A 134 5.95 -8.37 -15.02
C THR A 134 5.18 -9.46 -14.29
N PHE A 135 3.93 -9.19 -13.92
CA PHE A 135 3.03 -10.21 -13.38
C PHE A 135 1.56 -9.89 -13.67
N ARG A 136 0.71 -10.90 -13.52
CA ARG A 136 -0.73 -10.84 -13.77
C ARG A 136 -1.50 -11.42 -12.61
N MET A 137 -2.67 -10.86 -12.38
CA MET A 137 -3.72 -11.45 -11.57
C MET A 137 -4.81 -12.00 -12.49
N LEU A 138 -5.23 -13.21 -12.20
CA LEU A 138 -6.31 -13.90 -12.91
C LEU A 138 -7.46 -14.21 -11.96
N VAL A 139 -8.67 -14.26 -12.49
CA VAL A 139 -9.86 -14.76 -11.80
C VAL A 139 -10.37 -15.98 -12.52
N GLN A 140 -10.73 -17.02 -11.76
CA GLN A 140 -11.36 -18.25 -12.26
C GLN A 140 -12.57 -18.58 -11.42
N PRO A 141 -13.78 -18.66 -12.01
CA PRO A 141 -14.94 -19.18 -11.31
C PRO A 141 -14.72 -20.59 -10.81
N THR A 142 -15.05 -20.86 -9.56
CA THR A 142 -15.00 -22.20 -8.96
C THR A 142 -16.40 -22.78 -8.76
N SER A 143 -17.40 -21.91 -8.69
CA SER A 143 -18.83 -22.23 -8.66
C SER A 143 -19.68 -21.04 -9.12
N GLY A 144 -21.00 -21.16 -9.06
CA GLY A 144 -21.91 -20.05 -9.33
C GLY A 144 -21.84 -18.91 -8.29
N SER A 145 -21.22 -19.13 -7.15
CA SER A 145 -21.11 -18.17 -6.04
C SER A 145 -19.68 -17.84 -5.61
N THR A 146 -18.67 -18.52 -6.16
CA THR A 146 -17.29 -18.41 -5.72
C THR A 146 -16.29 -18.41 -6.88
N TYR A 147 -15.12 -17.85 -6.62
CA TYR A 147 -13.99 -17.79 -7.55
C TYR A 147 -12.67 -18.03 -6.81
N SER A 148 -11.64 -18.44 -7.52
CA SER A 148 -10.25 -18.44 -7.07
C SER A 148 -9.45 -17.33 -7.76
N ILE A 149 -8.35 -16.94 -7.13
CA ILE A 149 -7.44 -15.92 -7.64
C ILE A 149 -6.15 -16.60 -8.09
N GLY A 150 -5.74 -16.31 -9.30
CA GLY A 150 -4.50 -16.81 -9.88
C GLY A 150 -3.44 -15.72 -9.99
N ILE A 151 -2.19 -16.12 -9.85
CA ILE A 151 -1.03 -15.29 -10.10
C ILE A 151 -0.14 -15.94 -11.14
N ARG A 152 0.36 -15.13 -12.08
CA ARG A 152 1.26 -15.57 -13.14
C ARG A 152 2.38 -14.57 -13.31
N LYS A 153 3.60 -15.06 -13.36
CA LYS A 153 4.80 -14.27 -13.68
C LYS A 153 4.92 -14.10 -15.20
N GLY A 154 5.15 -12.87 -15.67
CA GLY A 154 5.46 -12.59 -17.06
C GLY A 154 4.36 -12.97 -18.07
N ASP A 155 4.75 -13.65 -19.12
CA ASP A 155 3.93 -13.93 -20.30
C ASP A 155 2.85 -14.99 -20.12
N THR A 156 1.94 -15.06 -21.11
CA THR A 156 0.80 -15.99 -21.12
C THR A 156 1.20 -17.46 -21.14
N GLY A 157 2.41 -17.78 -21.62
CA GLY A 157 2.96 -19.13 -21.63
C GLY A 157 3.45 -19.63 -20.27
N ASN A 158 3.66 -18.72 -19.30
CA ASN A 158 4.12 -19.11 -17.97
C ASN A 158 2.98 -19.74 -17.14
N PRO A 159 3.32 -20.64 -16.18
CA PRO A 159 2.34 -21.29 -15.34
C PRO A 159 1.57 -20.29 -14.46
N THR A 160 0.28 -20.56 -14.24
CA THR A 160 -0.55 -19.86 -13.26
C THR A 160 -0.67 -20.71 -12.00
N VAL A 161 -0.49 -20.07 -10.83
CA VAL A 161 -0.77 -20.68 -9.54
C VAL A 161 -2.02 -20.03 -8.97
N TYR A 162 -3.02 -20.84 -8.63
CA TYR A 162 -4.28 -20.39 -8.02
C TYR A 162 -4.26 -20.57 -6.53
N THR A 163 -5.03 -19.71 -5.83
CA THR A 163 -5.29 -19.88 -4.41
C THR A 163 -6.02 -21.21 -4.15
N ALA A 164 -5.64 -21.89 -3.06
CA ALA A 164 -6.33 -23.11 -2.63
C ALA A 164 -7.75 -22.81 -2.14
N ASN A 165 -7.96 -21.63 -1.55
CA ASN A 165 -9.26 -21.16 -1.10
C ASN A 165 -10.04 -20.48 -2.21
N SER A 166 -11.37 -20.57 -2.15
CA SER A 166 -12.29 -19.82 -2.98
C SER A 166 -12.83 -18.61 -2.23
N TYR A 167 -13.18 -17.56 -2.98
CA TYR A 167 -13.69 -16.28 -2.48
C TYR A 167 -15.11 -16.08 -2.97
N ASN A 168 -15.98 -15.51 -2.13
CA ASN A 168 -17.37 -15.28 -2.47
C ASN A 168 -17.53 -14.05 -3.37
N TYR A 169 -18.43 -14.13 -4.35
CA TYR A 169 -18.87 -12.95 -5.08
C TYR A 169 -19.56 -11.94 -4.15
N GLY A 170 -19.43 -10.66 -4.46
CA GLY A 170 -20.06 -9.57 -3.71
C GLY A 170 -19.42 -9.23 -2.36
N THR A 171 -18.27 -9.83 -2.05
CA THR A 171 -17.52 -9.59 -0.80
C THR A 171 -16.25 -8.81 -1.07
N ASP A 172 -15.94 -7.85 -0.18
CA ASP A 172 -14.71 -7.07 -0.25
C ASP A 172 -13.53 -7.92 0.27
N TYR A 173 -12.46 -7.99 -0.51
CA TYR A 173 -11.22 -8.66 -0.11
C TYR A 173 -10.02 -7.76 -0.35
N LEU A 174 -9.18 -7.60 0.68
CA LEU A 174 -7.85 -7.01 0.52
C LEU A 174 -6.93 -8.02 -0.13
N LEU A 175 -6.36 -7.64 -1.26
CA LEU A 175 -5.30 -8.39 -1.93
C LEU A 175 -3.99 -7.64 -1.80
N ILE A 176 -2.93 -8.33 -1.41
CA ILE A 176 -1.58 -7.80 -1.42
C ILE A 176 -0.70 -8.76 -2.23
N PHE A 177 -0.13 -8.23 -3.30
CA PHE A 177 0.87 -8.91 -4.12
C PHE A 177 2.25 -8.44 -3.66
N LYS A 178 3.16 -9.38 -3.46
CA LYS A 178 4.59 -9.11 -3.27
C LYS A 178 5.34 -9.67 -4.45
N TYR A 179 5.97 -8.82 -5.23
CA TYR A 179 6.92 -9.22 -6.27
C TYR A 179 8.32 -9.06 -5.70
N THR A 180 9.06 -10.14 -5.60
CA THR A 180 10.45 -10.15 -5.18
C THR A 180 11.31 -10.24 -6.42
N GLN A 181 11.97 -9.14 -6.77
CA GLN A 181 12.93 -9.10 -7.86
C GLN A 181 14.31 -9.51 -7.34
N ALA A 182 14.85 -10.56 -7.91
CA ALA A 182 16.16 -11.08 -7.58
C ALA A 182 17.19 -10.72 -8.67
N ALA A 183 18.47 -11.01 -8.43
CA ALA A 183 19.55 -10.62 -9.36
C ALA A 183 19.85 -11.69 -10.42
N GLY A 184 19.32 -12.88 -10.26
CA GLY A 184 19.56 -14.02 -11.16
C GLY A 184 18.67 -14.02 -12.40
N VAL A 185 18.52 -15.18 -13.00
CA VAL A 185 17.70 -15.40 -14.19
C VAL A 185 16.60 -16.38 -13.82
N ASN A 186 15.34 -16.02 -14.04
CA ASN A 186 14.15 -16.81 -13.73
C ASN A 186 13.98 -17.14 -12.24
N ASP A 187 14.48 -16.25 -11.37
CA ASP A 187 14.46 -16.39 -9.90
C ASP A 187 13.55 -15.38 -9.17
N ASP A 188 12.91 -14.48 -9.92
CA ASP A 188 11.87 -13.61 -9.37
C ASP A 188 10.66 -14.40 -8.86
N THR A 189 10.06 -13.90 -7.81
CA THR A 189 8.91 -14.57 -7.18
C THR A 189 7.74 -13.61 -7.03
N ILE A 190 6.53 -14.10 -7.28
CA ILE A 190 5.30 -13.39 -6.92
C ILE A 190 4.57 -14.17 -5.82
N THR A 191 4.20 -13.47 -4.74
CA THR A 191 3.39 -14.00 -3.63
C THR A 191 2.12 -13.20 -3.51
N LEU A 192 1.00 -13.87 -3.30
CA LEU A 192 -0.31 -13.27 -3.05
C LEU A 192 -0.76 -13.57 -1.62
N TYR A 193 -1.16 -12.52 -0.93
CA TYR A 193 -1.90 -12.56 0.31
C TYR A 193 -3.33 -12.09 0.03
N ALA A 194 -4.26 -13.02 -0.11
CA ALA A 194 -5.66 -12.71 -0.39
C ALA A 194 -6.48 -12.76 0.90
N ASN A 195 -7.36 -11.79 1.11
CA ASN A 195 -8.05 -11.52 2.38
C ASN A 195 -7.06 -11.25 3.52
N ALA A 196 -6.05 -10.43 3.22
CA ALA A 196 -4.96 -10.14 4.14
C ALA A 196 -5.45 -9.38 5.38
N ASN A 197 -4.96 -9.78 6.55
CA ASN A 197 -5.04 -8.98 7.78
C ASN A 197 -3.89 -7.98 7.78
N TYR A 198 -4.13 -6.76 7.29
CA TYR A 198 -3.08 -5.77 7.12
C TYR A 198 -2.37 -5.42 8.44
N ALA A 199 -3.13 -5.30 9.52
CA ALA A 199 -2.61 -4.91 10.84
C ALA A 199 -1.68 -5.97 11.46
N ALA A 200 -1.77 -7.22 11.04
CA ALA A 200 -0.88 -8.28 11.50
C ALA A 200 0.53 -8.23 10.86
N GLY A 201 0.76 -7.33 9.90
CA GLY A 201 1.99 -7.27 9.14
C GLY A 201 2.17 -8.46 8.19
N GLU A 202 3.22 -8.44 7.36
CA GLU A 202 3.47 -9.55 6.43
C GLU A 202 3.68 -10.87 7.16
N SER A 203 4.46 -10.87 8.24
CA SER A 203 4.77 -12.08 9.03
C SER A 203 3.57 -12.71 9.72
N GLY A 204 2.50 -11.93 9.96
CA GLY A 204 1.24 -12.41 10.53
C GLY A 204 0.25 -12.94 9.50
N ASN A 205 0.61 -12.97 8.21
CA ASN A 205 -0.22 -13.46 7.13
C ASN A 205 0.41 -14.70 6.47
N THR A 206 -0.43 -15.67 6.11
CA THR A 206 0.01 -16.81 5.31
C THR A 206 -0.22 -16.52 3.83
N ALA A 207 0.77 -16.81 3.00
CA ALA A 207 0.65 -16.69 1.56
C ALA A 207 -0.49 -17.57 1.02
N SER A 208 -1.40 -16.97 0.27
CA SER A 208 -2.54 -17.67 -0.37
C SER A 208 -2.12 -18.39 -1.65
N ALA A 209 -1.10 -17.88 -2.33
CA ALA A 209 -0.44 -18.48 -3.49
C ALA A 209 0.97 -17.91 -3.64
N THR A 210 1.92 -18.72 -4.11
CA THR A 210 3.26 -18.28 -4.47
C THR A 210 3.63 -18.88 -5.83
N ASN A 211 4.18 -18.05 -6.72
CA ASN A 211 4.60 -18.47 -8.05
C ASN A 211 6.02 -17.99 -8.34
N PHE A 212 6.91 -18.92 -8.54
CA PHE A 212 8.30 -18.71 -8.93
C PHE A 212 8.61 -19.28 -10.33
N ALA A 213 7.60 -19.86 -11.00
CA ALA A 213 7.78 -20.53 -12.28
C ALA A 213 7.67 -19.56 -13.45
N GLY A 214 8.47 -19.79 -14.46
CA GLY A 214 8.50 -19.02 -15.70
C GLY A 214 9.59 -17.95 -15.73
N ASN A 215 9.73 -17.32 -16.90
CA ASN A 215 10.78 -16.35 -17.17
C ASN A 215 10.52 -15.04 -16.44
N ASP A 216 11.57 -14.43 -15.92
CA ASP A 216 11.56 -13.05 -15.43
C ASP A 216 11.43 -12.08 -16.58
N GLN A 217 10.86 -10.93 -16.29
CA GLN A 217 10.77 -9.84 -17.25
C GLN A 217 11.78 -8.75 -16.89
N SER A 218 12.56 -8.35 -17.88
CA SER A 218 13.55 -7.28 -17.70
C SER A 218 12.91 -5.91 -17.72
N GLY A 219 13.55 -4.96 -17.05
CA GLY A 219 13.19 -3.54 -17.07
C GLY A 219 12.61 -3.05 -15.77
N ASN A 220 12.44 -1.73 -15.71
CA ASN A 220 11.88 -1.06 -14.54
C ASN A 220 10.39 -1.31 -14.45
N ILE A 221 9.92 -1.65 -13.27
CA ILE A 221 8.49 -1.82 -13.02
C ILE A 221 7.91 -0.44 -12.70
N ASP A 222 7.06 0.10 -13.56
CA ASP A 222 6.61 1.50 -13.46
C ASP A 222 5.15 1.74 -13.82
N ARG A 223 4.38 0.67 -14.07
CA ARG A 223 3.00 0.80 -14.52
C ARG A 223 2.13 -0.34 -14.04
N MET A 224 0.85 -0.03 -13.85
CA MET A 224 -0.21 -1.02 -13.65
C MET A 224 -1.32 -0.81 -14.69
N SER A 225 -2.11 -1.85 -14.92
CA SER A 225 -3.21 -1.84 -15.85
C SER A 225 -4.34 -2.76 -15.40
N PHE A 226 -5.55 -2.24 -15.45
CA PHE A 226 -6.78 -3.02 -15.39
C PHE A 226 -7.28 -3.27 -16.79
N ARG A 227 -7.45 -4.53 -17.12
CA ARG A 227 -7.90 -4.97 -18.44
C ARG A 227 -9.38 -5.31 -18.40
N GLN A 228 -10.15 -4.83 -19.37
CA GLN A 228 -11.60 -5.05 -19.42
C GLN A 228 -12.11 -5.38 -20.83
N ASN A 229 -11.23 -5.56 -21.79
CA ASN A 229 -11.56 -5.67 -23.21
C ASN A 229 -11.62 -7.11 -23.76
N ALA A 230 -11.91 -8.11 -22.90
CA ALA A 230 -11.98 -9.52 -23.35
C ALA A 230 -13.38 -9.96 -23.79
N GLY A 231 -14.30 -9.01 -24.03
CA GLY A 231 -15.70 -9.30 -24.36
C GLY A 231 -16.56 -9.62 -23.13
N PRO A 232 -17.89 -9.58 -23.26
CA PRO A 232 -18.81 -9.73 -22.13
C PRO A 232 -18.69 -11.07 -21.41
N ALA A 233 -18.17 -12.07 -22.09
CA ALA A 233 -18.02 -13.41 -21.55
C ALA A 233 -16.66 -13.67 -20.87
N GLY A 234 -15.69 -12.78 -21.02
CA GLY A 234 -14.30 -13.05 -20.64
C GLY A 234 -13.75 -12.22 -19.47
N MET A 235 -14.53 -11.33 -18.87
CA MET A 235 -14.07 -10.44 -17.78
C MET A 235 -15.02 -10.46 -16.59
N PRO A 236 -14.50 -10.37 -15.36
CA PRO A 236 -15.34 -10.28 -14.18
C PRO A 236 -16.04 -8.91 -14.12
N THR A 237 -17.24 -8.89 -13.54
CA THR A 237 -17.87 -7.66 -13.06
C THR A 237 -17.51 -7.43 -11.60
N GLY A 238 -17.45 -6.17 -11.18
CA GLY A 238 -17.13 -5.87 -9.79
C GLY A 238 -16.58 -4.47 -9.60
N LYS A 239 -15.81 -4.29 -8.57
CA LYS A 239 -15.22 -3.00 -8.19
C LYS A 239 -13.82 -3.17 -7.62
N VAL A 240 -13.01 -2.14 -7.80
CA VAL A 240 -11.67 -2.04 -7.22
C VAL A 240 -11.52 -0.68 -6.57
N SER A 241 -10.89 -0.63 -5.41
CA SER A 241 -10.53 0.61 -4.73
C SER A 241 -9.24 0.44 -3.92
N LEU A 242 -8.76 1.55 -3.36
CA LEU A 242 -7.61 1.55 -2.46
C LEU A 242 -6.38 0.88 -3.10
N VAL A 243 -6.01 1.34 -4.29
CA VAL A 243 -4.83 0.81 -5.01
C VAL A 243 -3.57 1.50 -4.52
N SER A 244 -2.61 0.74 -4.02
CA SER A 244 -1.34 1.25 -3.50
C SER A 244 -0.16 0.43 -4.02
N VAL A 245 0.97 1.10 -4.24
CA VAL A 245 2.25 0.48 -4.59
C VAL A 245 3.32 1.00 -3.64
N ALA A 246 4.11 0.10 -3.07
CA ALA A 246 5.13 0.44 -2.07
C ALA A 246 6.31 -0.54 -2.08
N THR A 247 7.40 -0.18 -1.40
CA THR A 247 8.57 -1.07 -1.24
C THR A 247 8.53 -1.91 0.03
N THR A 248 7.61 -1.62 0.95
CA THR A 248 7.38 -2.41 2.16
C THR A 248 5.90 -2.61 2.42
N TRP A 249 5.54 -3.64 3.19
CA TRP A 249 4.16 -3.89 3.61
C TRP A 249 3.56 -2.71 4.37
N GLU A 250 4.30 -2.14 5.30
CA GLU A 250 3.84 -1.09 6.22
C GLU A 250 3.50 0.22 5.49
N THR A 251 4.09 0.45 4.33
CA THR A 251 3.87 1.68 3.55
C THR A 251 2.74 1.58 2.53
N LEU A 252 2.08 0.42 2.41
CA LEU A 252 0.93 0.24 1.51
C LEU A 252 -0.35 0.95 1.98
N THR A 253 -0.47 1.26 3.27
CA THR A 253 -1.72 1.71 3.88
C THR A 253 -2.23 3.04 3.33
N PHE A 254 -3.55 3.16 3.18
CA PHE A 254 -4.26 4.44 2.99
C PHE A 254 -4.55 5.14 4.32
N ASN A 255 -4.43 4.43 5.40
CA ASN A 255 -4.37 5.02 6.73
C ASN A 255 -2.96 5.58 6.98
N LEU A 256 -2.47 6.41 6.06
CA LEU A 256 -1.51 7.45 6.40
C LEU A 256 -2.24 8.58 7.17
N SER A 257 -3.18 8.27 8.05
CA SER A 257 -3.16 8.99 9.27
C SER A 257 -1.75 8.68 9.81
N ASN A 258 -0.86 9.66 9.86
CA ASN A 258 -0.26 9.90 11.15
C ASN A 258 -1.34 9.49 12.12
N ASN A 259 -1.15 8.42 12.88
CA ASN A 259 -1.91 8.22 14.08
C ASN A 259 -1.50 9.37 15.00
N GLU A 260 -1.65 10.62 14.50
CA GLU A 260 -1.70 11.78 15.34
C GLU A 260 -2.92 11.53 16.19
N PHE A 261 -2.70 11.41 17.47
CA PHE A 261 -3.78 11.55 18.42
C PHE A 261 -4.60 12.75 17.97
N ASN A 262 -5.87 12.55 17.69
CA ASN A 262 -6.76 13.66 17.38
C ASN A 262 -6.45 14.76 18.41
N ARG A 263 -6.21 15.98 17.96
CA ARG A 263 -5.88 17.11 18.85
C ARG A 263 -6.89 17.29 19.98
N ASN A 264 -8.10 16.77 19.81
CA ASN A 264 -9.12 16.68 20.85
C ASN A 264 -8.85 15.57 21.87
N THR A 265 -8.00 14.60 21.58
CA THR A 265 -7.67 13.49 22.46
C THR A 265 -6.39 13.75 23.26
N PHE A 266 -5.48 14.58 22.72
CA PHE A 266 -4.23 14.92 23.35
C PHE A 266 -3.93 16.41 23.24
N ALA A 267 -3.54 17.03 24.33
CA ALA A 267 -3.00 18.36 24.35
C ALA A 267 -1.96 18.48 25.47
N ILE A 268 -0.87 19.16 25.22
CA ILE A 268 -0.01 19.69 26.28
C ILE A 268 -0.68 20.98 26.78
N SER A 269 -1.10 20.98 28.03
CA SER A 269 -1.90 22.07 28.59
C SER A 269 -1.15 23.41 28.72
N SER A 270 0.19 23.33 28.80
CA SER A 270 1.06 24.50 28.79
C SER A 270 2.26 24.19 27.90
N ASN A 271 2.53 25.07 26.94
CA ASN A 271 3.76 24.96 26.12
C ASN A 271 5.01 25.35 26.91
N GLU A 272 4.84 25.91 28.14
CA GLU A 272 5.92 26.28 29.04
C GLU A 272 6.08 25.18 30.10
N VAL A 273 7.27 24.65 30.19
CA VAL A 273 7.64 23.69 31.22
C VAL A 273 8.40 24.38 32.31
N ASN A 274 7.76 24.45 33.47
CA ASN A 274 8.34 25.02 34.70
C ASN A 274 8.63 23.85 35.67
N ASN A 275 9.77 23.89 36.33
CA ASN A 275 10.17 22.90 37.34
C ASN A 275 10.23 21.43 36.82
N GLY A 276 10.45 21.19 35.53
CA GLY A 276 10.59 19.86 34.99
C GLY A 276 9.30 19.02 34.99
N VAL A 277 8.13 19.65 35.02
CA VAL A 277 6.84 18.96 34.92
C VAL A 277 6.12 19.36 33.64
N LEU A 278 5.73 18.34 32.84
CA LEU A 278 4.94 18.48 31.63
C LEU A 278 3.49 18.10 31.94
N ASN A 279 2.56 19.04 31.74
CA ASN A 279 1.14 18.78 31.90
C ASN A 279 0.52 18.28 30.61
N ILE A 280 0.10 17.02 30.59
CA ILE A 280 -0.49 16.37 29.43
C ILE A 280 -1.98 16.11 29.70
N LYS A 281 -2.86 16.73 28.91
CA LYS A 281 -4.27 16.38 28.89
C LYS A 281 -4.48 15.20 27.94
N SER A 282 -5.08 14.12 28.45
CA SER A 282 -5.49 12.97 27.67
C SER A 282 -7.00 12.79 27.72
N GLY A 283 -7.63 12.51 26.58
CA GLY A 283 -9.06 12.15 26.48
C GLY A 283 -9.32 10.65 26.66
N ILE A 284 -8.28 9.85 26.81
CA ILE A 284 -8.35 8.39 26.98
C ILE A 284 -7.25 7.91 27.92
N THR A 285 -7.46 6.76 28.55
CA THR A 285 -6.41 6.08 29.31
C THR A 285 -5.47 5.33 28.35
N ILE A 286 -4.15 5.53 28.52
CA ILE A 286 -3.12 4.85 27.71
C ILE A 286 -2.07 4.28 28.65
N GLU A 287 -1.84 3.00 28.54
CA GLU A 287 -0.79 2.32 29.26
C GLU A 287 0.44 2.14 28.38
N ASN A 288 1.62 2.23 28.98
CA ASN A 288 2.92 2.01 28.32
C ASN A 288 3.19 2.88 27.09
N ALA A 289 2.75 4.14 27.09
CA ALA A 289 3.16 5.09 26.07
C ALA A 289 4.64 5.46 26.24
N ILE A 290 5.32 5.73 25.15
CA ILE A 290 6.70 6.21 25.13
C ILE A 290 6.69 7.72 24.95
N LEU A 291 7.19 8.45 25.93
CA LEU A 291 7.47 9.89 25.83
C LEU A 291 8.94 10.05 25.44
N SER A 292 9.21 10.80 24.39
CA SER A 292 10.55 11.18 23.94
C SER A 292 10.65 12.69 23.80
N ILE A 293 11.80 13.25 24.17
CA ILE A 293 12.09 14.69 24.06
C ILE A 293 13.29 14.86 23.12
N TYR A 294 13.16 15.76 22.17
CA TYR A 294 14.19 16.08 21.20
C TYR A 294 14.55 17.57 21.27
N ASP A 295 15.80 17.90 20.99
CA ASP A 295 16.20 19.27 20.73
C ASP A 295 15.80 19.72 19.30
N ILE A 296 16.03 20.99 18.98
CA ILE A 296 15.73 21.55 17.65
C ILE A 296 16.57 20.96 16.52
N GLN A 297 17.65 20.23 16.82
CA GLN A 297 18.47 19.52 15.86
C GLN A 297 18.01 18.07 15.64
N GLY A 298 16.92 17.64 16.31
CA GLY A 298 16.37 16.30 16.24
C GLY A 298 17.13 15.26 17.09
N ARG A 299 18.05 15.67 17.94
CA ARG A 299 18.73 14.75 18.87
C ARG A 299 17.77 14.41 20.01
N LYS A 300 17.63 13.13 20.30
CA LYS A 300 16.85 12.65 21.44
C LYS A 300 17.60 12.98 22.74
N ILE A 301 16.95 13.74 23.60
CA ILE A 301 17.51 14.20 24.89
C ILE A 301 17.04 13.30 26.03
N ASP A 302 15.75 12.88 26.00
CA ASP A 302 15.18 12.02 27.03
C ASP A 302 14.16 11.07 26.41
N THR A 303 13.95 9.91 27.06
CA THR A 303 12.89 8.96 26.69
C THR A 303 12.47 8.17 27.91
N LYS A 304 11.17 7.98 28.10
CA LYS A 304 10.63 7.14 29.17
C LYS A 304 9.26 6.56 28.84
N THR A 305 8.93 5.47 29.49
CA THR A 305 7.59 4.90 29.46
C THR A 305 6.70 5.62 30.47
N ILE A 306 5.51 6.01 30.03
CA ILE A 306 4.49 6.70 30.85
C ILE A 306 3.15 6.00 30.70
N SER A 307 2.32 6.10 31.73
CA SER A 307 0.90 5.78 31.65
C SER A 307 0.11 7.06 31.85
N LEU A 308 -0.89 7.28 31.01
CA LEU A 308 -1.74 8.46 31.04
C LEU A 308 -3.17 8.04 31.34
N VAL A 309 -3.80 8.72 32.27
CA VAL A 309 -5.23 8.57 32.56
C VAL A 309 -6.03 9.64 31.83
N GLU A 310 -7.32 9.40 31.63
CA GLU A 310 -8.23 10.41 31.10
C GLU A 310 -8.20 11.65 32.02
N ASN A 311 -7.99 12.82 31.46
CA ASN A 311 -7.80 14.16 32.03
C ASN A 311 -6.33 14.63 32.04
N ILE A 312 -5.96 15.45 33.01
CA ILE A 312 -4.63 16.07 33.15
C ILE A 312 -3.69 15.10 33.88
N ASN A 313 -2.53 14.91 33.30
CA ASN A 313 -1.46 14.09 33.85
C ASN A 313 -0.20 14.95 34.00
N ASP A 314 0.36 14.94 35.19
CA ASP A 314 1.62 15.61 35.52
C ASP A 314 2.77 14.62 35.29
N VAL A 315 3.53 14.85 34.26
CA VAL A 315 4.64 13.96 33.87
C VAL A 315 5.96 14.64 34.17
N ALA A 316 6.66 14.18 35.19
CA ALA A 316 8.02 14.66 35.46
C ALA A 316 8.91 14.33 34.30
N ILE A 317 9.57 15.29 33.70
CA ILE A 317 10.64 15.08 32.73
C ILE A 317 11.99 15.31 33.41
N ASN A 318 13.02 14.54 33.00
CA ASN A 318 14.37 14.81 33.50
C ASN A 318 14.71 16.27 33.17
N PRO A 319 15.34 17.02 34.10
CA PRO A 319 15.61 18.41 33.87
C PRO A 319 16.40 18.56 32.57
N VAL A 320 15.72 19.12 31.59
CA VAL A 320 16.40 19.63 30.40
C VAL A 320 17.21 20.81 30.95
N HIS A 321 18.51 20.61 31.05
CA HIS A 321 19.38 21.51 31.81
C HIS A 321 19.51 22.91 31.24
N ASN A 322 18.96 23.19 30.07
CA ASN A 322 19.06 24.49 29.41
C ASN A 322 17.68 25.00 29.00
N SER A 323 17.42 26.26 29.28
CA SER A 323 16.29 26.98 28.73
C SER A 323 16.35 26.92 27.20
N GLY A 324 15.24 26.63 26.56
CA GLY A 324 15.21 26.48 25.13
C GLY A 324 13.92 25.86 24.57
N VAL A 325 13.94 25.63 23.26
CA VAL A 325 12.83 25.02 22.52
C VAL A 325 13.13 23.55 22.31
N TYR A 326 12.14 22.71 22.63
CA TYR A 326 12.21 21.27 22.49
C TYR A 326 10.96 20.73 21.80
N ILE A 327 11.05 19.52 21.30
CA ILE A 327 9.92 18.78 20.71
C ILE A 327 9.63 17.58 21.59
N VAL A 328 8.40 17.49 22.07
CA VAL A 328 7.88 16.31 22.78
C VAL A 328 7.16 15.43 21.80
N GLU A 329 7.45 14.14 21.84
CA GLU A 329 6.76 13.10 21.14
C GLU A 329 6.22 12.06 22.12
N ILE A 330 4.94 11.71 21.98
CA ILE A 330 4.31 10.64 22.74
C ILE A 330 3.84 9.59 21.73
N THR A 331 4.28 8.35 21.90
CA THR A 331 3.88 7.21 21.06
C THR A 331 3.19 6.16 21.91
N SER A 332 1.97 5.74 21.51
CA SER A 332 1.24 4.65 22.17
C SER A 332 1.72 3.27 21.71
N GLY A 333 1.34 2.24 22.43
CA GLY A 333 1.58 0.84 22.00
C GLY A 333 0.92 0.44 20.68
N SER A 334 -0.09 1.21 20.22
CA SER A 334 -0.73 1.09 18.90
C SER A 334 -0.09 1.96 17.82
N ASN A 335 1.13 2.48 18.06
CA ASN A 335 1.87 3.35 17.14
C ASN A 335 1.19 4.70 16.83
N GLN A 336 0.23 5.13 17.63
CA GLN A 336 -0.31 6.49 17.56
C GLN A 336 0.75 7.45 18.05
N ARG A 337 0.93 8.55 17.34
CA ARG A 337 1.98 9.53 17.61
C ARG A 337 1.40 10.94 17.80
N PHE A 338 1.80 11.60 18.88
CA PHE A 338 1.53 13.00 19.14
C PHE A 338 2.85 13.75 19.24
N THR A 339 2.93 14.90 18.59
CA THR A 339 4.14 15.72 18.62
C THR A 339 3.77 17.16 18.89
N GLN A 340 4.44 17.79 19.84
CA GLN A 340 4.23 19.20 20.18
C GLN A 340 5.54 19.88 20.57
N LYS A 341 5.65 21.15 20.18
CA LYS A 341 6.73 22.05 20.60
C LYS A 341 6.48 22.52 22.03
N ILE A 342 7.51 22.49 22.86
CA ILE A 342 7.52 23.05 24.22
C ILE A 342 8.66 24.05 24.38
N VAL A 343 8.53 24.91 25.36
CA VAL A 343 9.56 25.88 25.80
C VAL A 343 9.92 25.57 27.26
N VAL A 344 11.18 25.30 27.51
CA VAL A 344 11.74 25.12 28.84
C VAL A 344 12.36 26.45 29.27
N GLN A 345 11.96 26.97 30.42
CA GLN A 345 12.47 28.22 30.99
C GLN A 345 13.47 27.97 32.12
#